data_4c70f890981ec562a292ba297988a8c3
#
_entry.id   4c70f890981ec562a292ba297988a8c3
#
_cell.length_a   1.000
_cell.length_b   1.000
_cell.length_c   1.000
_cell.angle_alpha   90.00
_cell.angle_beta   90.00
_cell.angle_gamma   90.00
#
_symmetry.space_group_name_H-M   'P 1'
#
loop_
_entity.id
_entity.type
_entity.pdbx_description
1 polymer ?
#
loop_
_entity_poly.entity_id
_entity_poly.type
_entity_poly.pdbx_seq_one_letter_code
_entity_poly.pdbx_strand_id
1 'polypeptide(L)'
;LAAMGVLFSVSSLLLFESYNLMDAGIASTILFVYPVMVAVIMAVGFRERVTAATVVSIALACGGISLLYKGGNGATLNLAGVVLVFLSALSYAVWIVAVNRSSLKDLPTEKLTFYCLVFGSLVYVVRLRGCADLQPVPSPLMWVNAVALALFPTIVSLVAMAGAIRRIGSTPTAILGALEPVTALFFGVAVFGERFTLRIGTGVLLILVAVTLIIAGKSIRIPTSVTHLARWMARPRLPRWAVRWARRLPLPRIRRTR
;
A
#
# COMPACT_ATOMS: atom_id res chain seq x y z
N LEU A 1 9.68 1.78 16.58
CA LEU A 1 9.72 0.48 15.90
C LEU A 1 8.48 -0.35 16.22
N ALA A 2 8.06 -0.49 17.48
CA ALA A 2 6.88 -1.27 17.85
C ALA A 2 5.60 -0.77 17.12
N ALA A 3 5.34 0.54 17.13
CA ALA A 3 4.21 1.11 16.41
C ALA A 3 4.25 0.82 14.90
N MET A 4 5.44 0.73 14.30
CA MET A 4 5.61 0.36 12.89
C MET A 4 5.24 -1.10 12.65
N GLY A 5 5.66 -2.00 13.54
CA GLY A 5 5.26 -3.41 13.50
C GLY A 5 3.74 -3.58 13.62
N VAL A 6 3.11 -2.85 14.54
CA VAL A 6 1.65 -2.88 14.70
C VAL A 6 0.94 -2.38 13.44
N LEU A 7 1.32 -1.24 12.88
CA LEU A 7 0.71 -0.70 11.66
C LEU A 7 0.83 -1.67 10.48
N PHE A 8 2.02 -2.26 10.30
CA PHE A 8 2.26 -3.24 9.25
C PHE A 8 1.39 -4.47 9.40
N SER A 9 1.30 -5.02 10.62
CA SER A 9 0.51 -6.22 10.90
C SER A 9 -0.99 -5.97 10.85
N VAL A 10 -1.47 -4.82 11.29
CA VAL A 10 -2.87 -4.42 11.14
C VAL A 10 -3.25 -4.34 9.66
N SER A 11 -2.39 -3.74 8.82
CA SER A 11 -2.59 -3.74 7.36
C SER A 11 -2.72 -5.16 6.82
N SER A 12 -1.80 -6.04 7.18
CA SER A 12 -1.79 -7.44 6.73
C SER A 12 -3.03 -8.22 7.21
N LEU A 13 -3.42 -8.06 8.48
CA LEU A 13 -4.62 -8.71 9.03
C LEU A 13 -5.89 -8.27 8.30
N LEU A 14 -6.07 -6.98 8.08
CA LEU A 14 -7.23 -6.44 7.37
C LEU A 14 -7.31 -6.96 5.94
N LEU A 15 -6.16 -7.12 5.27
CA LEU A 15 -6.09 -7.69 3.94
C LEU A 15 -6.50 -9.17 3.95
N PHE A 16 -5.94 -9.97 4.85
CA PHE A 16 -6.30 -11.40 4.95
C PHE A 16 -7.77 -11.62 5.30
N GLU A 17 -8.33 -10.82 6.21
CA GLU A 17 -9.78 -10.89 6.52
C GLU A 17 -10.62 -10.53 5.28
N SER A 18 -10.16 -9.63 4.42
CA SER A 18 -10.87 -9.28 3.19
C SER A 18 -10.95 -10.43 2.18
N TYR A 19 -9.96 -11.32 2.15
CA TYR A 19 -9.96 -12.49 1.25
C TYR A 19 -11.07 -13.49 1.57
N ASN A 20 -11.63 -13.44 2.78
CA ASN A 20 -12.83 -14.22 3.12
C ASN A 20 -14.13 -13.62 2.53
N LEU A 21 -14.07 -12.37 2.04
CA LEU A 21 -15.25 -11.60 1.61
C LEU A 21 -15.22 -11.24 0.12
N MET A 22 -14.08 -11.38 -0.54
CA MET A 22 -13.89 -11.05 -1.96
C MET A 22 -12.69 -11.79 -2.56
N ASP A 23 -12.65 -11.81 -3.89
CA ASP A 23 -11.57 -12.42 -4.66
C ASP A 23 -10.21 -11.76 -4.37
N ALA A 24 -9.17 -12.59 -4.18
CA ALA A 24 -7.84 -12.12 -3.80
C ALA A 24 -7.21 -11.19 -4.85
N GLY A 25 -7.44 -11.44 -6.15
CA GLY A 25 -6.97 -10.59 -7.23
C GLY A 25 -7.58 -9.18 -7.18
N ILE A 26 -8.87 -9.07 -6.87
CA ILE A 26 -9.57 -7.79 -6.72
C ILE A 26 -9.08 -7.07 -5.46
N ALA A 27 -8.97 -7.78 -4.33
CA ALA A 27 -8.49 -7.22 -3.08
C ALA A 27 -7.06 -6.66 -3.23
N SER A 28 -6.15 -7.43 -3.83
CA SER A 28 -4.78 -6.99 -4.12
C SER A 28 -4.73 -5.76 -5.02
N THR A 29 -5.63 -5.67 -6.02
CA THR A 29 -5.73 -4.50 -6.89
C THR A 29 -6.17 -3.25 -6.13
N ILE A 30 -7.17 -3.38 -5.24
CA ILE A 30 -7.64 -2.25 -4.40
C ILE A 30 -6.55 -1.85 -3.41
N LEU A 31 -5.84 -2.81 -2.81
CA LEU A 31 -4.72 -2.53 -1.93
C LEU A 31 -3.68 -1.65 -2.62
N PHE A 32 -3.41 -1.90 -3.91
CA PHE A 32 -2.41 -1.17 -4.68
C PHE A 32 -2.74 0.32 -4.90
N VAL A 33 -3.82 0.81 -4.34
CA VAL A 33 -4.12 2.25 -4.24
C VAL A 33 -3.31 2.94 -3.14
N TYR A 34 -2.60 2.20 -2.27
CA TYR A 34 -1.80 2.80 -1.19
C TYR A 34 -0.81 3.91 -1.64
N PRO A 35 -0.16 3.90 -2.83
CA PRO A 35 0.71 5.00 -3.23
C PRO A 35 -0.05 6.31 -3.48
N VAL A 36 -1.31 6.19 -3.94
CA VAL A 36 -2.21 7.35 -4.08
C VAL A 36 -2.54 7.91 -2.70
N MET A 37 -2.85 7.05 -1.73
CA MET A 37 -3.08 7.47 -0.33
C MET A 37 -1.86 8.11 0.30
N VAL A 38 -0.65 7.56 0.06
CA VAL A 38 0.61 8.19 0.49
C VAL A 38 0.72 9.61 -0.06
N ALA A 39 0.45 9.81 -1.36
CA ALA A 39 0.50 11.14 -1.97
C ALA A 39 -0.52 12.11 -1.33
N VAL A 40 -1.73 11.64 -1.02
CA VAL A 40 -2.77 12.44 -0.33
C VAL A 40 -2.31 12.81 1.09
N ILE A 41 -1.81 11.84 1.87
CA ILE A 41 -1.32 12.08 3.24
C ILE A 41 -0.16 13.09 3.23
N MET A 42 0.76 12.96 2.27
CA MET A 42 1.89 13.89 2.12
C MET A 42 1.43 15.30 1.74
N ALA A 43 0.43 15.42 0.87
CA ALA A 43 -0.13 16.70 0.48
C ALA A 43 -0.86 17.39 1.64
N VAL A 44 -1.73 16.67 2.35
CA VAL A 44 -2.57 17.21 3.43
C VAL A 44 -1.78 17.39 4.73
N GLY A 45 -1.02 16.35 5.14
CA GLY A 45 -0.31 16.35 6.42
C GLY A 45 0.98 17.16 6.41
N PHE A 46 1.72 17.12 5.30
CA PHE A 46 3.05 17.73 5.18
C PHE A 46 3.10 18.91 4.20
N ARG A 47 1.94 19.33 3.67
CA ARG A 47 1.82 20.45 2.72
C ARG A 47 2.70 20.30 1.48
N GLU A 48 2.93 19.09 1.03
CA GLU A 48 3.59 18.88 -0.25
C GLU A 48 2.71 19.40 -1.39
N ARG A 49 3.34 19.88 -2.44
CA ARG A 49 2.62 20.45 -3.59
C ARG A 49 1.84 19.35 -4.30
N VAL A 50 0.53 19.53 -4.39
CA VAL A 50 -0.34 18.68 -5.22
C VAL A 50 -0.07 19.00 -6.67
N THR A 51 0.35 18.01 -7.44
CA THR A 51 0.57 18.17 -8.88
C THR A 51 -0.71 17.78 -9.65
N ALA A 52 -0.82 18.21 -10.90
CA ALA A 52 -1.91 17.77 -11.78
C ALA A 52 -1.92 16.22 -11.91
N ALA A 53 -0.74 15.62 -11.97
CA ALA A 53 -0.60 14.16 -11.97
C ALA A 53 -1.25 13.52 -10.74
N THR A 54 -1.06 14.10 -9.54
CA THR A 54 -1.69 13.60 -8.31
C THR A 54 -3.22 13.65 -8.38
N VAL A 55 -3.80 14.76 -8.88
CA VAL A 55 -5.26 14.91 -9.01
C VAL A 55 -5.83 13.90 -10.01
N VAL A 56 -5.21 13.76 -11.17
CA VAL A 56 -5.62 12.79 -12.20
C VAL A 56 -5.51 11.37 -11.67
N SER A 57 -4.44 11.04 -10.95
CA SER A 57 -4.26 9.72 -10.35
C SER A 57 -5.34 9.38 -9.32
N ILE A 58 -5.73 10.33 -8.49
CA ILE A 58 -6.83 10.13 -7.53
C ILE A 58 -8.13 9.84 -8.28
N ALA A 59 -8.45 10.62 -9.32
CA ALA A 59 -9.65 10.42 -10.11
C ALA A 59 -9.66 9.05 -10.82
N LEU A 60 -8.53 8.65 -11.41
CA LEU A 60 -8.38 7.33 -12.05
C LEU A 60 -8.50 6.19 -11.04
N ALA A 61 -7.88 6.32 -9.86
CA ALA A 61 -7.98 5.30 -8.81
C ALA A 61 -9.42 5.15 -8.31
N CYS A 62 -10.13 6.25 -8.05
CA CYS A 62 -11.54 6.22 -7.67
C CYS A 62 -12.42 5.60 -8.76
N GLY A 63 -12.17 5.94 -10.02
CA GLY A 63 -12.87 5.33 -11.18
C GLY A 63 -12.62 3.82 -11.26
N GLY A 64 -11.36 3.39 -11.10
CA GLY A 64 -10.98 1.99 -11.10
C GLY A 64 -11.65 1.19 -9.97
N ILE A 65 -11.62 1.70 -8.74
CA ILE A 65 -12.30 1.08 -7.59
C ILE A 65 -13.81 0.99 -7.85
N SER A 66 -14.43 2.03 -8.41
CA SER A 66 -15.86 2.03 -8.71
C SER A 66 -16.24 0.98 -9.76
N LEU A 67 -15.37 0.73 -10.73
CA LEU A 67 -15.55 -0.34 -11.72
C LEU A 67 -15.42 -1.72 -11.08
N LEU A 68 -14.44 -1.91 -10.20
CA LEU A 68 -14.24 -3.16 -9.48
C LEU A 68 -15.41 -3.46 -8.54
N TYR A 69 -15.93 -2.44 -7.84
CA TYR A 69 -17.02 -2.60 -6.87
C TYR A 69 -18.28 -3.19 -7.49
N LYS A 70 -18.59 -2.86 -8.73
CA LYS A 70 -19.76 -3.41 -9.43
C LYS A 70 -19.46 -4.71 -10.19
N GLY A 71 -18.67 -5.60 -9.71
CA GLY A 71 -18.31 -6.96 -10.13
C GLY A 71 -18.69 -7.44 -11.55
N GLY A 72 -18.16 -8.57 -11.96
CA GLY A 72 -18.31 -9.06 -13.34
C GLY A 72 -19.67 -9.66 -13.71
N ASN A 73 -20.49 -10.03 -12.74
CA ASN A 73 -21.79 -10.68 -12.95
C ASN A 73 -22.99 -9.88 -12.44
N GLY A 74 -22.84 -8.56 -12.26
CA GLY A 74 -23.87 -7.75 -11.62
C GLY A 74 -23.94 -7.90 -10.10
N ALA A 75 -23.22 -8.85 -9.51
CA ALA A 75 -23.04 -8.94 -8.07
C ALA A 75 -22.09 -7.82 -7.61
N THR A 76 -22.55 -6.99 -6.69
CA THR A 76 -21.69 -6.01 -6.02
C THR A 76 -20.71 -6.74 -5.12
N LEU A 77 -19.46 -6.26 -5.08
CA LEU A 77 -18.50 -6.72 -4.08
C LEU A 77 -19.06 -6.48 -2.68
N ASN A 78 -18.69 -7.36 -1.75
CA ASN A 78 -19.04 -7.17 -0.35
C ASN A 78 -18.41 -5.85 0.14
N LEU A 79 -19.27 -4.91 0.56
CA LEU A 79 -18.84 -3.60 1.03
C LEU A 79 -17.86 -3.71 2.22
N ALA A 80 -18.09 -4.66 3.12
CA ALA A 80 -17.19 -4.89 4.26
C ALA A 80 -15.78 -5.30 3.78
N GLY A 81 -15.68 -6.18 2.77
CA GLY A 81 -14.40 -6.54 2.15
C GLY A 81 -13.68 -5.34 1.55
N VAL A 82 -14.38 -4.50 0.80
CA VAL A 82 -13.80 -3.26 0.21
C VAL A 82 -13.31 -2.32 1.31
N VAL A 83 -14.09 -2.13 2.38
CA VAL A 83 -13.70 -1.28 3.52
C VAL A 83 -12.46 -1.85 4.21
N LEU A 84 -12.37 -3.17 4.43
CA LEU A 84 -11.21 -3.82 5.02
C LEU A 84 -9.95 -3.59 4.19
N VAL A 85 -10.01 -3.77 2.87
CA VAL A 85 -8.86 -3.52 1.99
C VAL A 85 -8.48 -2.05 1.98
N PHE A 86 -9.46 -1.14 1.98
CA PHE A 86 -9.19 0.28 2.02
C PHE A 86 -8.50 0.70 3.32
N LEU A 87 -8.94 0.18 4.46
CA LEU A 87 -8.30 0.40 5.76
C LEU A 87 -6.90 -0.23 5.80
N SER A 88 -6.71 -1.40 5.19
CA SER A 88 -5.41 -2.03 5.01
C SER A 88 -4.46 -1.12 4.21
N ALA A 89 -4.89 -0.64 3.04
CA ALA A 89 -4.14 0.27 2.20
C ALA A 89 -3.79 1.58 2.94
N LEU A 90 -4.73 2.12 3.72
CA LEU A 90 -4.51 3.32 4.54
C LEU A 90 -3.48 3.07 5.65
N SER A 91 -3.58 1.95 6.37
CA SER A 91 -2.61 1.57 7.41
C SER A 91 -1.21 1.43 6.83
N TYR A 92 -1.10 0.80 5.65
CA TYR A 92 0.17 0.65 4.94
C TYR A 92 0.72 2.01 4.45
N ALA A 93 -0.14 2.88 3.92
CA ALA A 93 0.25 4.23 3.52
C ALA A 93 0.75 5.07 4.70
N VAL A 94 0.08 4.98 5.85
CA VAL A 94 0.53 5.64 7.10
C VAL A 94 1.87 5.08 7.54
N TRP A 95 2.07 3.76 7.47
CA TRP A 95 3.36 3.13 7.78
C TRP A 95 4.48 3.68 6.89
N ILE A 96 4.27 3.73 5.56
CA ILE A 96 5.26 4.29 4.63
C ILE A 96 5.60 5.74 4.97
N VAL A 97 4.59 6.58 5.22
CA VAL A 97 4.80 7.99 5.56
C VAL A 97 5.54 8.13 6.89
N ALA A 98 5.17 7.33 7.89
CA ALA A 98 5.80 7.36 9.21
C ALA A 98 7.28 6.95 9.13
N VAL A 99 7.62 5.90 8.38
CA VAL A 99 9.02 5.52 8.15
C VAL A 99 9.79 6.63 7.44
N ASN A 100 9.24 7.19 6.35
CA ASN A 100 9.91 8.23 5.57
C ASN A 100 10.10 9.57 6.31
N ARG A 101 9.25 9.86 7.29
CA ARG A 101 9.25 11.14 8.02
C ARG A 101 9.85 11.05 9.42
N SER A 102 10.29 9.87 9.84
CA SER A 102 10.97 9.68 11.12
C SER A 102 12.47 9.37 10.92
N SER A 103 13.22 9.32 12.01
CA SER A 103 14.62 8.86 12.02
C SER A 103 14.78 7.39 11.59
N LEU A 104 13.68 6.66 11.41
CA LEU A 104 13.71 5.27 10.94
C LEU A 104 14.14 5.14 9.48
N LYS A 105 14.03 6.20 8.67
CA LYS A 105 14.50 6.23 7.28
C LYS A 105 16.00 5.95 7.14
N ASP A 106 16.77 6.27 8.19
CA ASP A 106 18.23 6.12 8.20
C ASP A 106 18.65 4.72 8.67
N LEU A 107 17.70 3.88 9.12
CA LEU A 107 17.96 2.49 9.48
C LEU A 107 18.13 1.61 8.23
N PRO A 108 19.05 0.63 8.25
CA PRO A 108 19.10 -0.40 7.23
C PRO A 108 17.75 -1.11 7.08
N THR A 109 17.34 -1.35 5.83
CA THR A 109 16.03 -1.94 5.52
C THR A 109 15.83 -3.28 6.23
N GLU A 110 16.88 -4.08 6.31
CA GLU A 110 16.87 -5.40 6.95
C GLU A 110 16.52 -5.29 8.45
N LYS A 111 17.12 -4.32 9.15
CA LYS A 111 16.86 -4.07 10.58
C LYS A 111 15.43 -3.57 10.79
N LEU A 112 14.98 -2.62 9.96
CA LEU A 112 13.61 -2.12 10.05
C LEU A 112 12.60 -3.24 9.85
N THR A 113 12.79 -4.06 8.80
CA THR A 113 11.93 -5.20 8.48
C THR A 113 11.93 -6.22 9.62
N PHE A 114 13.10 -6.60 10.14
CA PHE A 114 13.21 -7.54 11.24
C PHE A 114 12.39 -7.10 12.46
N TYR A 115 12.58 -5.85 12.91
CA TYR A 115 11.82 -5.34 14.06
C TYR A 115 10.32 -5.20 13.76
N CYS A 116 9.95 -4.80 12.54
CA CYS A 116 8.54 -4.76 12.14
C CYS A 116 7.91 -6.14 12.19
N LEU A 117 8.60 -7.18 11.74
CA LEU A 117 8.11 -8.56 11.81
C LEU A 117 8.03 -9.08 13.25
N VAL A 118 9.05 -8.81 14.08
CA VAL A 118 9.05 -9.22 15.50
C VAL A 118 7.90 -8.55 16.27
N PHE A 119 7.76 -7.23 16.19
CA PHE A 119 6.66 -6.55 16.86
C PHE A 119 5.30 -6.83 16.22
N GLY A 120 5.29 -7.08 14.90
CA GLY A 120 4.11 -7.47 14.17
C GLY A 120 3.59 -8.85 14.57
N SER A 121 4.48 -9.81 14.82
CA SER A 121 4.08 -11.15 15.27
C SER A 121 3.33 -11.12 16.61
N LEU A 122 3.62 -10.14 17.49
CA LEU A 122 2.87 -9.96 18.73
C LEU A 122 1.39 -9.63 18.49
N VAL A 123 1.08 -8.89 17.42
CA VAL A 123 -0.32 -8.59 17.04
C VAL A 123 -1.05 -9.88 16.69
N TYR A 124 -0.39 -10.78 15.94
CA TYR A 124 -0.98 -12.07 15.60
C TYR A 124 -1.13 -12.98 16.83
N VAL A 125 -0.16 -12.97 17.73
CA VAL A 125 -0.26 -13.70 19.02
C VAL A 125 -1.45 -13.22 19.84
N VAL A 126 -1.65 -11.91 19.94
CA VAL A 126 -2.81 -11.33 20.63
C VAL A 126 -4.12 -11.72 19.92
N ARG A 127 -4.16 -11.64 18.59
CA ARG A 127 -5.34 -12.02 17.79
C ARG A 127 -5.71 -13.50 17.96
N LEU A 128 -4.72 -14.36 18.12
CA LEU A 128 -4.86 -15.80 18.35
C LEU A 128 -5.01 -16.16 19.84
N ARG A 129 -5.35 -15.21 20.69
CA ARG A 129 -5.53 -15.41 22.15
C ARG A 129 -4.32 -16.13 22.80
N GLY A 130 -3.12 -15.65 22.52
CA GLY A 130 -1.92 -16.29 23.03
C GLY A 130 -1.61 -17.64 22.36
N CYS A 131 -1.97 -17.79 21.11
CA CYS A 131 -1.82 -19.04 20.32
C CYS A 131 -2.83 -20.16 20.68
N ALA A 132 -3.85 -19.88 21.51
CA ALA A 132 -4.87 -20.89 21.86
C ALA A 132 -5.75 -21.25 20.64
N ASP A 133 -5.98 -20.32 19.73
CA ASP A 133 -6.77 -20.53 18.51
C ASP A 133 -5.91 -21.02 17.32
N LEU A 134 -4.65 -21.41 17.55
CA LEU A 134 -3.79 -21.96 16.53
C LEU A 134 -4.28 -23.34 16.11
N GLN A 135 -4.65 -23.45 14.83
CA GLN A 135 -5.03 -24.76 14.28
C GLN A 135 -3.77 -25.63 14.06
N PRO A 136 -3.81 -26.90 14.44
CA PRO A 136 -2.70 -27.81 14.16
C PRO A 136 -2.57 -27.97 12.65
N VAL A 137 -1.33 -27.97 12.16
CA VAL A 137 -1.02 -28.22 10.75
C VAL A 137 -1.03 -29.73 10.51
N PRO A 138 -2.07 -30.30 9.86
CA PRO A 138 -2.29 -31.75 9.88
C PRO A 138 -1.41 -32.53 8.91
N SER A 139 -0.69 -31.86 8.01
CA SER A 139 0.07 -32.56 6.96
C SER A 139 1.45 -31.96 6.75
N PRO A 140 2.46 -32.79 6.44
CA PRO A 140 3.81 -32.32 6.08
C PRO A 140 3.80 -31.35 4.89
N LEU A 141 2.91 -31.55 3.91
CA LEU A 141 2.77 -30.66 2.75
C LEU A 141 2.33 -29.25 3.17
N MET A 142 1.43 -29.15 4.16
CA MET A 142 1.03 -27.83 4.68
C MET A 142 2.18 -27.13 5.39
N TRP A 143 3.06 -27.86 6.07
CA TRP A 143 4.29 -27.29 6.64
C TRP A 143 5.22 -26.77 5.56
N VAL A 144 5.43 -27.55 4.48
CA VAL A 144 6.23 -27.10 3.32
C VAL A 144 5.65 -25.84 2.73
N ASN A 145 4.33 -25.77 2.52
CA ASN A 145 3.65 -24.58 2.00
C ASN A 145 3.78 -23.38 2.95
N ALA A 146 3.63 -23.59 4.27
CA ALA A 146 3.76 -22.51 5.26
C ALA A 146 5.21 -21.95 5.28
N VAL A 147 6.20 -22.81 5.25
CA VAL A 147 7.61 -22.40 5.17
C VAL A 147 7.92 -21.71 3.85
N ALA A 148 7.43 -22.24 2.73
CA ALA A 148 7.59 -21.62 1.43
C ALA A 148 6.95 -20.22 1.39
N LEU A 149 5.75 -20.06 1.95
CA LEU A 149 5.06 -18.77 2.05
C LEU A 149 5.84 -17.77 2.93
N ALA A 150 6.50 -18.22 3.99
CA ALA A 150 7.34 -17.38 4.81
C ALA A 150 8.64 -16.98 4.11
N LEU A 151 9.29 -17.92 3.39
CA LEU A 151 10.59 -17.69 2.77
C LEU A 151 10.49 -16.87 1.47
N PHE A 152 9.65 -17.30 0.51
CA PHE A 152 9.63 -16.70 -0.82
C PHE A 152 9.08 -15.27 -0.84
N PRO A 153 7.87 -14.98 -0.32
CA PRO A 153 7.35 -13.61 -0.33
C PRO A 153 8.12 -12.67 0.59
N THR A 154 8.78 -13.17 1.64
CA THR A 154 9.48 -12.30 2.59
C THR A 154 10.95 -12.16 2.22
N ILE A 155 11.74 -13.25 2.27
CA ILE A 155 13.20 -13.16 2.11
C ILE A 155 13.58 -12.91 0.65
N VAL A 156 13.07 -13.74 -0.28
CA VAL A 156 13.45 -13.63 -1.71
C VAL A 156 12.95 -12.30 -2.29
N SER A 157 11.72 -11.91 -1.95
CA SER A 157 11.14 -10.64 -2.42
C SER A 157 11.93 -9.43 -1.90
N LEU A 158 12.28 -9.40 -0.62
CA LEU A 158 13.06 -8.29 -0.04
C LEU A 158 14.46 -8.18 -0.66
N VAL A 159 15.16 -9.30 -0.84
CA VAL A 159 16.49 -9.32 -1.48
C VAL A 159 16.40 -8.89 -2.93
N ALA A 160 15.41 -9.39 -3.67
CA ALA A 160 15.19 -9.01 -5.07
C ALA A 160 14.85 -7.53 -5.21
N MET A 161 13.96 -7.01 -4.35
CA MET A 161 13.57 -5.60 -4.34
C MET A 161 14.75 -4.69 -3.99
N ALA A 162 15.53 -5.02 -2.96
CA ALA A 162 16.74 -4.27 -2.61
C ALA A 162 17.77 -4.30 -3.75
N GLY A 163 17.95 -5.45 -4.42
CA GLY A 163 18.81 -5.60 -5.58
C GLY A 163 18.34 -4.77 -6.79
N ALA A 164 17.04 -4.73 -7.05
CA ALA A 164 16.45 -3.92 -8.10
C ALA A 164 16.68 -2.42 -7.84
N ILE A 165 16.38 -1.95 -6.61
CA ILE A 165 16.59 -0.54 -6.24
C ILE A 165 18.05 -0.11 -6.43
N ARG A 166 19.00 -0.98 -6.08
CA ARG A 166 20.44 -0.68 -6.26
C ARG A 166 20.87 -0.62 -7.72
N ARG A 167 20.27 -1.43 -8.61
CA ARG A 167 20.67 -1.53 -10.03
C ARG A 167 19.96 -0.53 -10.93
N ILE A 168 18.67 -0.35 -10.77
CA ILE A 168 17.83 0.46 -11.65
C ILE A 168 17.21 1.68 -10.97
N GLY A 169 17.40 1.84 -9.66
CA GLY A 169 16.84 2.93 -8.87
C GLY A 169 15.42 2.67 -8.35
N SER A 170 14.98 3.52 -7.43
CA SER A 170 13.68 3.34 -6.74
C SER A 170 12.47 3.57 -7.66
N THR A 171 12.52 4.56 -8.54
CA THR A 171 11.38 4.87 -9.43
C THR A 171 11.06 3.77 -10.43
N PRO A 172 12.02 3.24 -11.23
CA PRO A 172 11.75 2.10 -12.09
C PRO A 172 11.31 0.85 -11.32
N THR A 173 11.90 0.58 -10.15
CA THR A 173 11.51 -0.54 -9.29
C THR A 173 10.05 -0.42 -8.84
N ALA A 174 9.61 0.78 -8.44
CA ALA A 174 8.24 1.01 -8.03
C ALA A 174 7.25 0.88 -9.21
N ILE A 175 7.65 1.30 -10.43
CA ILE A 175 6.84 1.09 -11.64
C ILE A 175 6.71 -0.41 -11.96
N LEU A 176 7.80 -1.17 -11.84
CA LEU A 176 7.74 -2.62 -12.00
C LEU A 176 6.88 -3.30 -10.91
N GLY A 177 6.86 -2.73 -9.70
CA GLY A 177 5.93 -3.16 -8.64
C GLY A 177 4.46 -3.06 -9.04
N ALA A 178 4.11 -2.20 -10.00
CA ALA A 178 2.75 -2.13 -10.54
C ALA A 178 2.32 -3.41 -11.30
N LEU A 179 3.22 -4.33 -11.58
CA LEU A 179 2.88 -5.66 -12.10
C LEU A 179 2.28 -6.58 -11.01
N GLU A 180 2.43 -6.26 -9.74
CA GLU A 180 1.90 -7.06 -8.63
C GLU A 180 0.40 -7.33 -8.76
N PRO A 181 -0.50 -6.33 -8.88
CA PRO A 181 -1.93 -6.59 -9.04
C PRO A 181 -2.27 -7.31 -10.35
N VAL A 182 -1.46 -7.16 -11.41
CA VAL A 182 -1.66 -7.89 -12.67
C VAL A 182 -1.34 -9.37 -12.47
N THR A 183 -0.24 -9.68 -11.81
CA THR A 183 0.13 -11.07 -11.51
C THR A 183 -0.85 -11.71 -10.52
N ALA A 184 -1.29 -10.97 -9.49
CA ALA A 184 -2.30 -11.45 -8.56
C ALA A 184 -3.62 -11.79 -9.27
N LEU A 185 -4.09 -10.91 -10.17
CA LEU A 185 -5.29 -11.16 -10.96
C LEU A 185 -5.09 -12.35 -11.92
N PHE A 186 -3.93 -12.46 -12.57
CA PHE A 186 -3.62 -13.59 -13.44
C PHE A 186 -3.72 -14.92 -12.69
N PHE A 187 -3.10 -15.03 -11.51
CA PHE A 187 -3.19 -16.24 -10.70
C PHE A 187 -4.59 -16.45 -10.13
N GLY A 188 -5.30 -15.40 -9.75
CA GLY A 188 -6.71 -15.47 -9.35
C GLY A 188 -7.56 -16.18 -10.40
N VAL A 189 -7.42 -15.75 -11.65
CA VAL A 189 -8.17 -16.34 -12.77
C VAL A 189 -7.64 -17.74 -13.15
N ALA A 190 -6.32 -17.88 -13.33
CA ALA A 190 -5.73 -19.10 -13.90
C ALA A 190 -5.68 -20.26 -12.89
N VAL A 191 -5.51 -19.99 -11.60
CA VAL A 191 -5.32 -21.02 -10.56
C VAL A 191 -6.55 -21.16 -9.68
N PHE A 192 -7.15 -20.03 -9.26
CA PHE A 192 -8.30 -20.04 -8.36
C PHE A 192 -9.66 -20.00 -9.07
N GLY A 193 -9.68 -19.90 -10.42
CA GLY A 193 -10.90 -19.88 -11.20
C GLY A 193 -11.75 -18.62 -11.02
N GLU A 194 -11.15 -17.51 -10.57
CA GLU A 194 -11.83 -16.23 -10.43
C GLU A 194 -12.35 -15.77 -11.81
N ARG A 195 -13.53 -15.16 -11.84
CA ARG A 195 -14.15 -14.73 -13.10
C ARG A 195 -13.54 -13.43 -13.59
N PHE A 196 -12.86 -13.49 -14.72
CA PHE A 196 -12.36 -12.30 -15.40
C PHE A 196 -13.43 -11.69 -16.30
N THR A 197 -13.69 -10.40 -16.10
CA THR A 197 -14.57 -9.62 -16.98
C THR A 197 -13.85 -8.40 -17.52
N LEU A 198 -14.32 -7.89 -18.66
CA LEU A 198 -13.76 -6.68 -19.25
C LEU A 198 -13.79 -5.49 -18.25
N ARG A 199 -14.80 -5.46 -17.41
CA ARG A 199 -14.96 -4.44 -16.37
C ARG A 199 -13.88 -4.54 -15.30
N ILE A 200 -13.55 -5.73 -14.83
CA ILE A 200 -12.43 -5.97 -13.89
C ILE A 200 -11.12 -5.55 -14.56
N GLY A 201 -10.89 -5.97 -15.80
CA GLY A 201 -9.69 -5.59 -16.56
C GLY A 201 -9.54 -4.07 -16.71
N THR A 202 -10.62 -3.35 -17.03
CA THR A 202 -10.57 -1.87 -17.12
C THR A 202 -10.37 -1.21 -15.77
N GLY A 203 -10.97 -1.72 -14.68
CA GLY A 203 -10.76 -1.22 -13.33
C GLY A 203 -9.31 -1.36 -12.87
N VAL A 204 -8.72 -2.54 -13.10
CA VAL A 204 -7.29 -2.81 -12.83
C VAL A 204 -6.41 -1.86 -13.64
N LEU A 205 -6.65 -1.73 -14.94
CA LEU A 205 -5.88 -0.85 -15.82
C LEU A 205 -5.91 0.61 -15.33
N LEU A 206 -7.07 1.13 -14.93
CA LEU A 206 -7.18 2.48 -14.40
C LEU A 206 -6.36 2.67 -13.12
N ILE A 207 -6.37 1.71 -12.20
CA ILE A 207 -5.57 1.77 -10.97
C ILE A 207 -4.07 1.71 -11.30
N LEU A 208 -3.66 0.85 -12.22
CA LEU A 208 -2.27 0.77 -12.67
C LEU A 208 -1.77 2.07 -13.29
N VAL A 209 -2.58 2.68 -14.16
CA VAL A 209 -2.27 3.98 -14.76
C VAL A 209 -2.19 5.06 -13.68
N ALA A 210 -3.13 5.07 -12.72
CA ALA A 210 -3.12 6.02 -11.60
C ALA A 210 -1.83 5.93 -10.79
N VAL A 211 -1.43 4.73 -10.41
CA VAL A 211 -0.23 4.48 -9.60
C VAL A 211 1.04 4.83 -10.38
N THR A 212 1.13 4.38 -11.64
CA THR A 212 2.27 4.70 -12.51
C THR A 212 2.43 6.21 -12.71
N LEU A 213 1.32 6.93 -12.87
CA LEU A 213 1.33 8.38 -13.02
C LEU A 213 1.83 9.08 -11.75
N ILE A 214 1.47 8.61 -10.56
CA ILE A 214 1.99 9.16 -9.29
C ILE A 214 3.49 8.91 -9.15
N ILE A 215 3.94 7.70 -9.45
CA ILE A 215 5.35 7.31 -9.31
C ILE A 215 6.21 8.06 -10.34
N ALA A 216 5.79 8.08 -11.61
CA ALA A 216 6.48 8.79 -12.68
C ALA A 216 6.38 10.32 -12.53
N GLY A 217 5.25 10.83 -12.08
CA GLY A 217 5.01 12.27 -11.92
C GLY A 217 5.90 12.94 -10.87
N LYS A 218 6.45 12.18 -9.92
CA LYS A 218 7.52 12.67 -9.02
C LYS A 218 8.86 12.85 -9.73
N SER A 219 9.10 12.12 -10.81
CA SER A 219 10.33 12.18 -11.61
C SER A 219 10.23 13.16 -12.78
N ILE A 220 9.03 13.41 -13.28
CA ILE A 220 8.79 14.31 -14.42
C ILE A 220 8.23 15.62 -13.86
N ARG A 221 9.00 16.72 -13.96
CA ARG A 221 8.50 18.07 -13.74
C ARG A 221 7.56 18.43 -14.91
N ILE A 222 6.27 18.11 -14.79
CA ILE A 222 5.27 18.56 -15.77
C ILE A 222 5.09 20.07 -15.60
N PRO A 223 5.13 20.88 -16.69
CA PRO A 223 4.92 22.31 -16.61
C PRO A 223 3.56 22.67 -15.99
N THR A 224 3.57 23.62 -15.09
CA THR A 224 2.51 23.97 -14.14
C THR A 224 1.35 24.79 -14.73
N SER A 225 0.78 24.43 -15.86
CA SER A 225 -0.36 25.17 -16.42
C SER A 225 -1.75 24.82 -15.85
N VAL A 226 -1.85 23.82 -14.96
CA VAL A 226 -3.14 23.40 -14.34
C VAL A 226 -3.26 23.84 -12.87
N THR A 227 -2.53 24.89 -12.49
CA THR A 227 -2.37 25.31 -11.08
C THR A 227 -3.60 25.95 -10.43
N HIS A 228 -4.67 26.27 -11.14
CA HIS A 228 -5.83 26.93 -10.55
C HIS A 228 -6.72 25.99 -9.70
N LEU A 229 -6.97 24.77 -10.18
CA LEU A 229 -7.76 23.77 -9.41
C LEU A 229 -6.99 23.25 -8.21
N ALA A 230 -5.68 23.01 -8.36
CA ALA A 230 -4.80 22.57 -7.26
C ALA A 230 -4.67 23.61 -6.13
N ARG A 231 -4.71 24.91 -6.44
CA ARG A 231 -4.73 25.99 -5.44
C ARG A 231 -6.04 26.06 -4.65
N TRP A 232 -7.14 25.69 -5.25
CA TRP A 232 -8.45 25.69 -4.59
C TRP A 232 -8.56 24.52 -3.59
N MET A 233 -8.06 23.30 -3.94
CA MET A 233 -8.03 22.15 -3.05
C MET A 233 -6.93 22.24 -1.97
N ALA A 234 -5.88 23.01 -2.18
CA ALA A 234 -4.76 23.17 -1.25
C ALA A 234 -5.03 24.14 -0.07
N ARG A 235 -6.29 24.56 0.18
CA ARG A 235 -6.67 25.39 1.32
C ARG A 235 -7.55 24.66 2.37
N PRO A 236 -7.17 23.51 2.92
CA PRO A 236 -7.74 23.04 4.17
C PRO A 236 -7.08 23.80 5.33
N ARG A 237 -7.88 24.54 6.10
CA ARG A 237 -7.46 25.05 7.41
C ARG A 237 -7.34 23.86 8.34
N LEU A 238 -6.13 23.34 8.51
CA LEU A 238 -5.88 22.30 9.50
C LEU A 238 -6.29 22.83 10.89
N PRO A 239 -7.01 22.05 11.69
CA PRO A 239 -7.37 22.42 13.04
C PRO A 239 -6.11 22.61 13.88
N ARG A 240 -6.13 23.56 14.81
CA ARG A 240 -4.97 23.98 15.62
C ARG A 240 -4.25 22.84 16.36
N TRP A 241 -4.93 21.73 16.63
CA TRP A 241 -4.35 20.54 17.26
C TRP A 241 -3.38 19.79 16.32
N ALA A 242 -3.69 19.69 15.02
CA ALA A 242 -2.85 19.03 14.02
C ALA A 242 -1.53 19.81 13.79
N VAL A 243 -1.59 21.14 13.86
CA VAL A 243 -0.40 21.99 13.76
C VAL A 243 0.49 21.85 15.00
N ARG A 244 -0.09 21.67 16.19
CA ARG A 244 0.65 21.44 17.45
C ARG A 244 1.35 20.08 17.45
N TRP A 245 0.70 19.05 16.91
CA TRP A 245 1.26 17.71 16.81
C TRP A 245 2.44 17.66 15.83
N ALA A 246 2.31 18.30 14.66
CA ALA A 246 3.37 18.40 13.66
C ALA A 246 4.63 19.18 14.17
N ARG A 247 4.46 20.12 15.12
CA ARG A 247 5.60 20.86 15.73
C ARG A 247 6.36 20.05 16.80
N ARG A 248 5.78 18.97 17.33
CA ARG A 248 6.44 18.10 18.33
C ARG A 248 7.29 17.00 17.74
N LEU A 249 7.21 16.78 16.41
CA LEU A 249 8.12 15.87 15.73
C LEU A 249 9.48 16.56 15.55
N PRO A 250 10.60 15.98 16.04
CA PRO A 250 11.92 16.56 15.89
C PRO A 250 12.30 16.56 14.41
N LEU A 251 12.18 17.72 13.77
CA LEU A 251 12.62 17.90 12.39
C LEU A 251 14.16 17.98 12.39
N PRO A 252 14.87 17.15 11.59
CA PRO A 252 16.30 17.30 11.44
C PRO A 252 16.61 18.64 10.78
N ARG A 253 17.49 19.43 11.40
CA ARG A 253 18.04 20.67 10.82
C ARG A 253 18.79 20.30 9.55
N ILE A 254 18.26 20.71 8.40
CA ILE A 254 18.98 20.62 7.12
C ILE A 254 20.15 21.59 7.22
N ARG A 255 21.38 21.06 7.41
CA ARG A 255 22.61 21.83 7.20
C ARG A 255 22.65 22.22 5.71
N ARG A 256 22.50 23.50 5.42
CA ARG A 256 22.86 24.08 4.12
C ARG A 256 24.39 23.99 4.04
N THR A 257 24.90 23.04 3.27
CA THR A 257 26.27 23.12 2.77
C THR A 257 26.29 24.15 1.65
N ARG A 258 27.16 25.11 1.80
CA ARG A 258 27.52 26.11 0.77
C ARG A 258 28.25 25.43 -0.38
#